data_a85a59da34d54805dca74d20dbb00b3d
#
_entry.id   a85a59da34d54805dca74d20dbb00b3d
#
_cell.length_a   1.000
_cell.length_b   1.000
_cell.length_c   1.000
_cell.angle_alpha   90.00
_cell.angle_beta   90.00
_cell.angle_gamma   90.00
#
_symmetry.space_group_name_H-M   'P 1'
#
loop_
_entity.id
_entity.type
_entity.pdbx_description
1 polymer ?
#
loop_
_entity_poly.entity_id
_entity_poly.type
_entity_poly.pdbx_seq_one_letter_code
_entity_poly.pdbx_strand_id
1 'polypeptide(L)'
;KLLWPKAVIVDLPNSFDDERGSIQPLVDMKMKSSVLITSNEGAVRANHYHKTDWHYCYVLYGEIIYYHRPHGNKEEPKKVIVKEGELFFTPPMIEHAMVFEKKTKFITWGRNSRVQEVYESDVYRVPAINP
;
A
#
# COMPACT_ATOMS: atom_id res chain seq x y z
N LYS A 1 -12.17 -17.88 0.45
CA LYS A 1 -12.10 -16.60 1.08
C LYS A 1 -10.64 -16.25 1.43
N LEU A 2 -10.23 -15.04 1.13
CA LEU A 2 -8.87 -14.60 1.40
C LEU A 2 -8.66 -14.31 2.87
N LEU A 3 -7.51 -14.72 3.38
CA LEU A 3 -7.06 -14.33 4.71
C LEU A 3 -6.15 -13.12 4.53
N TRP A 4 -6.65 -11.96 4.92
CA TRP A 4 -5.88 -10.73 4.84
C TRP A 4 -5.02 -10.53 6.08
N PRO A 5 -3.90 -9.80 5.93
CA PRO A 5 -3.09 -9.42 7.10
C PRO A 5 -3.95 -8.65 8.10
N LYS A 6 -3.66 -8.87 9.37
CA LYS A 6 -4.41 -8.18 10.44
C LYS A 6 -3.84 -6.82 10.74
N ALA A 7 -2.56 -6.62 10.48
CA ALA A 7 -1.91 -5.34 10.70
C ALA A 7 -1.58 -4.70 9.37
N VAL A 8 -1.41 -3.37 9.36
CA VAL A 8 -1.04 -2.65 8.15
C VAL A 8 0.33 -3.12 7.67
N ILE A 9 1.33 -3.12 8.55
CA ILE A 9 2.65 -3.64 8.19
C ILE A 9 2.60 -5.15 8.31
N VAL A 10 2.95 -5.83 7.21
CA VAL A 10 2.84 -7.28 7.09
C VAL A 10 4.14 -7.93 7.55
N ASP A 11 4.02 -8.95 8.40
CA ASP A 11 5.18 -9.75 8.79
C ASP A 11 5.65 -10.55 7.58
N LEU A 12 6.92 -10.38 7.22
CA LEU A 12 7.48 -11.09 6.08
C LEU A 12 7.92 -12.49 6.51
N PRO A 13 7.78 -13.50 5.63
CA PRO A 13 8.33 -14.82 5.92
C PRO A 13 9.85 -14.76 5.95
N ASN A 14 10.46 -15.80 6.49
CA ASN A 14 11.92 -15.86 6.57
C ASN A 14 12.53 -15.81 5.17
N SER A 15 13.62 -15.07 5.04
CA SER A 15 14.40 -15.08 3.82
C SER A 15 15.20 -16.37 3.72
N PHE A 16 15.52 -16.75 2.48
CA PHE A 16 16.47 -17.84 2.23
C PHE A 16 17.83 -17.22 1.96
N ASP A 17 18.79 -17.49 2.82
CA ASP A 17 20.11 -16.88 2.77
C ASP A 17 21.20 -17.91 2.54
N ASP A 18 22.13 -17.61 1.65
CA ASP A 18 23.34 -18.41 1.45
C ASP A 18 24.49 -17.47 1.06
N GLU A 19 25.63 -18.07 0.65
CA GLU A 19 26.81 -17.24 0.34
C GLU A 19 26.61 -16.32 -0.86
N ARG A 20 25.57 -16.53 -1.67
CA ARG A 20 25.27 -15.66 -2.82
C ARG A 20 24.42 -14.45 -2.45
N GLY A 21 23.76 -14.49 -1.29
CA GLY A 21 22.87 -13.40 -0.86
C GLY A 21 21.58 -13.94 -0.27
N SER A 22 20.48 -13.26 -0.55
CA SER A 22 19.21 -13.48 0.15
C SER A 22 18.04 -13.49 -0.83
N ILE A 23 17.07 -14.36 -0.58
CA ILE A 23 15.79 -14.37 -1.31
C ILE A 23 14.69 -14.11 -0.29
N GLN A 24 13.99 -13.01 -0.45
CA GLN A 24 12.92 -12.61 0.46
C GLN A 24 11.58 -12.71 -0.26
N PRO A 25 10.74 -13.67 0.10
CA PRO A 25 9.38 -13.72 -0.45
C PRO A 25 8.59 -12.50 0.02
N LEU A 26 7.78 -11.94 -0.85
CA LEU A 26 6.97 -10.76 -0.54
C LEU A 26 5.49 -11.04 -0.65
N VAL A 27 4.99 -11.35 -1.84
CA VAL A 27 3.57 -11.60 -2.09
C VAL A 27 3.44 -12.86 -2.92
N ASP A 28 2.58 -13.78 -2.49
CA ASP A 28 2.38 -15.06 -3.18
C ASP A 28 0.89 -15.32 -3.24
N MET A 29 0.22 -14.70 -4.21
CA MET A 29 -1.20 -14.90 -4.44
C MET A 29 -1.58 -14.33 -5.79
N LYS A 30 -2.78 -14.66 -6.26
CA LYS A 30 -3.28 -14.14 -7.52
C LYS A 30 -3.46 -12.64 -7.47
N MET A 31 -2.95 -11.95 -8.49
CA MET A 31 -3.09 -10.51 -8.63
C MET A 31 -3.02 -10.16 -10.11
N LYS A 32 -3.52 -8.99 -10.48
CA LYS A 32 -3.53 -8.57 -11.89
C LYS A 32 -2.51 -7.49 -12.19
N SER A 33 -2.09 -6.73 -11.21
CA SER A 33 -1.23 -5.58 -11.51
C SER A 33 -0.03 -5.50 -10.60
N SER A 34 1.05 -4.99 -11.16
CA SER A 34 2.28 -4.66 -10.44
C SER A 34 2.75 -3.32 -10.97
N VAL A 35 2.95 -2.35 -10.10
CA VAL A 35 3.26 -0.98 -10.50
C VAL A 35 4.42 -0.46 -9.67
N LEU A 36 5.36 0.17 -10.34
CA LEU A 36 6.49 0.83 -9.68
C LEU A 36 6.16 2.32 -9.58
N ILE A 37 6.16 2.86 -8.37
CA ILE A 37 5.79 4.25 -8.13
C ILE A 37 6.95 4.99 -7.48
N THR A 38 7.27 6.16 -8.03
CA THR A 38 8.21 7.08 -7.42
C THR A 38 7.42 8.31 -6.99
N SER A 39 7.64 8.74 -5.75
CA SER A 39 6.97 9.93 -5.20
C SER A 39 8.03 10.91 -4.75
N ASN A 40 7.88 12.15 -5.19
CA ASN A 40 8.81 13.22 -4.83
C ASN A 40 8.53 13.69 -3.40
N GLU A 41 9.54 14.30 -2.80
CA GLU A 41 9.40 14.93 -1.50
C GLU A 41 8.22 15.91 -1.52
N GLY A 42 7.35 15.83 -0.51
CA GLY A 42 6.17 16.67 -0.40
C GLY A 42 4.93 16.14 -1.10
N ALA A 43 5.03 15.04 -1.85
CA ALA A 43 3.87 14.48 -2.54
C ALA A 43 2.88 13.89 -1.56
N VAL A 44 1.60 13.94 -1.94
CA VAL A 44 0.51 13.27 -1.23
C VAL A 44 -0.25 12.47 -2.26
N ARG A 45 -0.48 11.20 -1.98
CA ARG A 45 -1.22 10.32 -2.88
C ARG A 45 -2.40 9.70 -2.16
N ALA A 46 -3.30 9.14 -2.95
CA ALA A 46 -4.50 8.44 -2.52
C ALA A 46 -5.58 9.40 -2.02
N ASN A 47 -5.93 9.43 -0.75
CA ASN A 47 -7.13 10.08 -0.23
C ASN A 47 -8.35 9.53 -0.94
N HIS A 48 -8.45 8.20 -0.92
CA HIS A 48 -9.54 7.46 -1.54
C HIS A 48 -9.67 6.09 -0.88
N TYR A 49 -10.68 5.35 -1.31
CA TYR A 49 -10.82 3.94 -0.96
C TYR A 49 -11.26 3.16 -2.19
N HIS A 50 -11.17 1.85 -2.12
CA HIS A 50 -11.62 0.94 -3.17
C HIS A 50 -12.69 0.02 -2.60
N LYS A 51 -13.62 -0.40 -3.42
CA LYS A 51 -14.66 -1.34 -2.99
C LYS A 51 -14.24 -2.78 -3.22
N THR A 52 -13.50 -3.06 -4.28
CA THR A 52 -13.09 -4.42 -4.61
C THR A 52 -11.58 -4.59 -4.60
N ASP A 53 -10.82 -3.56 -4.93
CA ASP A 53 -9.37 -3.66 -5.04
C ASP A 53 -8.70 -3.69 -3.67
N TRP A 54 -7.58 -4.38 -3.60
CA TRP A 54 -6.69 -4.38 -2.46
C TRP A 54 -5.26 -4.28 -2.99
N HIS A 55 -4.36 -3.79 -2.16
CA HIS A 55 -2.97 -3.59 -2.55
C HIS A 55 -2.01 -4.05 -1.48
N TYR A 56 -0.95 -4.74 -1.92
CA TYR A 56 0.27 -4.88 -1.14
C TYR A 56 1.28 -3.88 -1.70
N CYS A 57 2.02 -3.22 -0.84
CA CYS A 57 3.03 -2.24 -1.23
C CYS A 57 4.33 -2.51 -0.51
N TYR A 58 5.44 -2.49 -1.25
CA TYR A 58 6.77 -2.73 -0.70
C TYR A 58 7.66 -1.52 -0.94
N VAL A 59 8.26 -0.99 0.11
CA VAL A 59 9.09 0.23 0.04
C VAL A 59 10.51 -0.16 -0.32
N LEU A 60 10.96 0.26 -1.51
CA LEU A 60 12.33 -0.01 -1.98
C LEU A 60 13.33 0.95 -1.35
N TYR A 61 12.97 2.23 -1.25
CA TYR A 61 13.73 3.22 -0.49
C TYR A 61 12.80 4.36 -0.12
N GLY A 62 13.18 5.11 0.90
CA GLY A 62 12.38 6.21 1.41
C GLY A 62 11.47 5.77 2.54
N GLU A 63 10.33 6.41 2.64
CA GLU A 63 9.43 6.20 3.77
C GLU A 63 8.04 6.73 3.41
N ILE A 64 7.00 6.03 3.84
CA ILE A 64 5.61 6.43 3.59
C ILE A 64 4.94 6.68 4.93
N ILE A 65 4.37 7.88 5.10
CA ILE A 65 3.49 8.13 6.23
C ILE A 65 2.09 7.77 5.76
N TYR A 66 1.56 6.68 6.27
CA TYR A 66 0.32 6.07 5.81
C TYR A 66 -0.78 6.36 6.81
N TYR A 67 -1.85 7.04 6.35
CA TYR A 67 -3.04 7.33 7.14
C TYR A 67 -4.16 6.44 6.67
N HIS A 68 -4.95 5.90 7.59
CA HIS A 68 -6.02 4.97 7.22
C HIS A 68 -7.14 4.98 8.23
N ARG A 69 -8.35 4.72 7.74
CA ARG A 69 -9.52 4.45 8.57
C ARG A 69 -10.58 3.74 7.73
N PRO A 70 -11.45 2.93 8.35
CA PRO A 70 -12.55 2.31 7.62
C PRO A 70 -13.49 3.38 7.05
N HIS A 71 -13.97 3.16 5.82
CA HIS A 71 -14.93 4.07 5.20
C HIS A 71 -16.21 4.08 6.05
N GLY A 72 -16.74 5.27 6.29
CA GLY A 72 -17.90 5.45 7.16
C GLY A 72 -17.57 5.70 8.61
N ASN A 73 -16.34 5.46 9.02
CA ASN A 73 -15.87 5.77 10.37
C ASN A 73 -15.44 7.23 10.39
N LYS A 74 -15.93 7.99 11.37
CA LYS A 74 -15.65 9.43 11.47
C LYS A 74 -14.54 9.75 12.46
N GLU A 75 -13.94 8.75 13.05
CA GLU A 75 -12.83 8.96 13.97
C GLU A 75 -11.59 9.45 13.20
N GLU A 76 -10.66 9.99 13.96
CA GLU A 76 -9.41 10.47 13.38
C GLU A 76 -8.66 9.29 12.75
N PRO A 77 -8.11 9.48 11.55
CA PRO A 77 -7.36 8.39 10.91
C PRO A 77 -6.16 7.97 11.73
N LYS A 78 -5.85 6.68 11.68
CA LYS A 78 -4.64 6.16 12.29
C LYS A 78 -3.46 6.41 11.37
N LYS A 79 -2.29 6.49 11.96
CA LYS A 79 -1.05 6.81 11.27
C LYS A 79 -0.06 5.67 11.48
N VAL A 80 0.55 5.22 10.38
CA VAL A 80 1.60 4.21 10.41
C VAL A 80 2.74 4.69 9.53
N ILE A 81 3.96 4.58 10.01
CA ILE A 81 5.14 4.92 9.21
C ILE A 81 5.69 3.62 8.64
N VAL A 82 5.72 3.53 7.31
CA VAL A 82 6.24 2.36 6.60
C VAL A 82 7.62 2.71 6.07
N LYS A 83 8.60 1.92 6.47
CA LYS A 83 10.00 2.20 6.18
C LYS A 83 10.53 1.33 5.06
N GLU A 84 11.72 1.66 4.59
CA GLU A 84 12.41 0.88 3.57
C GLU A 84 12.46 -0.59 3.99
N GLY A 85 12.17 -1.48 3.05
CA GLY A 85 12.18 -2.90 3.29
C GLY A 85 10.95 -3.46 3.97
N GLU A 86 9.92 -2.63 4.19
CA GLU A 86 8.68 -3.08 4.80
C GLU A 86 7.58 -3.21 3.77
N LEU A 87 6.70 -4.19 3.99
CA LEU A 87 5.54 -4.47 3.16
C LEU A 87 4.29 -4.07 3.93
N PHE A 88 3.35 -3.36 3.28
CA PHE A 88 2.09 -3.04 3.93
C PHE A 88 0.91 -3.39 3.03
N PHE A 89 -0.27 -3.49 3.64
CA PHE A 89 -1.47 -3.97 2.97
C PHE A 89 -2.63 -3.00 3.19
N THR A 90 -3.36 -2.72 2.09
CA THR A 90 -4.59 -1.92 2.13
C THR A 90 -5.74 -2.80 1.64
N PRO A 91 -6.69 -3.16 2.51
CA PRO A 91 -7.87 -3.92 2.09
C PRO A 91 -8.91 -3.02 1.44
N PRO A 92 -9.96 -3.62 0.83
CA PRO A 92 -11.09 -2.81 0.35
C PRO A 92 -11.77 -2.07 1.50
N MET A 93 -12.44 -0.97 1.18
CA MET A 93 -13.25 -0.17 2.09
C MET A 93 -12.45 0.55 3.18
N ILE A 94 -11.14 0.72 2.95
CA ILE A 94 -10.29 1.51 3.85
C ILE A 94 -9.91 2.81 3.14
N GLU A 95 -10.32 3.94 3.71
CA GLU A 95 -9.84 5.24 3.27
C GLU A 95 -8.38 5.35 3.65
N HIS A 96 -7.55 5.77 2.70
CA HIS A 96 -6.12 5.84 2.96
C HIS A 96 -5.48 7.00 2.24
N ALA A 97 -4.37 7.49 2.81
CA ALA A 97 -3.56 8.54 2.24
C ALA A 97 -2.10 8.23 2.49
N MET A 98 -1.27 8.62 1.54
CA MET A 98 0.18 8.43 1.64
C MET A 98 0.87 9.79 1.53
N VAL A 99 1.64 10.14 2.55
CA VAL A 99 2.39 11.40 2.59
C VAL A 99 3.87 11.06 2.52
N PHE A 100 4.59 11.79 1.67
CA PHE A 100 6.00 11.51 1.40
C PHE A 100 6.82 12.71 1.83
N GLU A 101 7.50 12.60 2.97
CA GLU A 101 8.38 13.67 3.46
C GLU A 101 9.77 13.61 2.83
N LYS A 102 10.07 12.54 2.13
CA LYS A 102 11.30 12.36 1.36
C LYS A 102 10.98 11.59 0.09
N LYS A 103 11.87 11.66 -0.89
CA LYS A 103 11.68 10.91 -2.12
C LYS A 103 11.61 9.42 -1.82
N THR A 104 10.60 8.76 -2.36
CA THR A 104 10.30 7.37 -2.04
C THR A 104 9.99 6.59 -3.30
N LYS A 105 10.46 5.36 -3.36
CA LYS A 105 10.15 4.44 -4.45
C LYS A 105 9.58 3.18 -3.86
N PHE A 106 8.42 2.74 -4.39
CA PHE A 106 7.77 1.54 -3.89
C PHE A 106 7.06 0.81 -5.01
N ILE A 107 6.82 -0.49 -4.80
CA ILE A 107 6.08 -1.33 -5.73
C ILE A 107 4.73 -1.63 -5.10
N THR A 108 3.66 -1.59 -5.91
CA THR A 108 2.34 -2.02 -5.48
C THR A 108 1.89 -3.21 -6.31
N TRP A 109 1.23 -4.17 -5.65
CA TRP A 109 0.58 -5.31 -6.29
C TRP A 109 -0.89 -5.23 -5.94
N GLY A 110 -1.75 -5.26 -6.96
CA GLY A 110 -3.18 -5.10 -6.76
C GLY A 110 -4.00 -6.23 -7.35
N ARG A 111 -5.18 -6.43 -6.77
CA ARG A 111 -6.15 -7.41 -7.25
C ARG A 111 -6.63 -7.06 -8.66
N ASN A 112 -6.88 -5.77 -8.89
CA ASN A 112 -7.52 -5.31 -10.12
C ASN A 112 -6.48 -4.85 -11.13
N SER A 113 -6.92 -4.73 -12.38
CA SER A 113 -6.10 -4.20 -13.46
C SER A 113 -5.69 -2.76 -13.16
N ARG A 114 -4.49 -2.37 -13.62
CA ARG A 114 -4.00 -0.97 -13.51
C ARG A 114 -4.22 -0.21 -14.81
N VAL A 115 -4.91 -0.80 -15.80
CA VAL A 115 -5.39 -0.04 -16.95
C VAL A 115 -6.25 1.10 -16.43
N GLN A 116 -5.99 2.34 -16.89
CA GLN A 116 -6.53 3.55 -16.28
C GLN A 116 -8.05 3.50 -16.06
N GLU A 117 -8.80 3.13 -17.08
CA GLU A 117 -10.27 3.10 -16.97
C GLU A 117 -10.75 2.07 -15.96
N VAL A 118 -10.13 0.90 -15.93
CA VAL A 118 -10.49 -0.16 -14.99
C VAL A 118 -10.15 0.26 -13.57
N TYR A 119 -8.96 0.82 -13.38
CA TYR A 119 -8.50 1.24 -12.06
C TYR A 119 -9.40 2.35 -11.51
N GLU A 120 -9.65 3.39 -12.31
CA GLU A 120 -10.46 4.54 -11.88
C GLU A 120 -11.91 4.15 -11.57
N SER A 121 -12.41 3.08 -12.18
CA SER A 121 -13.78 2.65 -11.93
C SER A 121 -14.01 2.18 -10.49
N ASP A 122 -12.94 1.89 -9.74
CA ASP A 122 -13.01 1.45 -8.34
C ASP A 122 -12.22 2.38 -7.43
N VAL A 123 -12.07 3.64 -7.80
CA VAL A 123 -11.44 4.66 -6.96
C VAL A 123 -12.52 5.63 -6.51
N TYR A 124 -12.70 5.73 -5.20
CA TYR A 124 -13.71 6.60 -4.59
C TYR A 124 -13.00 7.64 -3.73
N ARG A 125 -12.90 8.86 -4.26
CA ARG A 125 -12.13 9.91 -3.60
C ARG A 125 -12.89 10.47 -2.42
N VAL A 126 -12.12 10.84 -1.39
CA VAL A 126 -12.67 11.41 -0.16
C VAL A 126 -11.90 12.69 0.15
N PRO A 127 -12.47 13.58 0.99
CA PRO A 127 -11.71 14.72 1.50
C PRO A 127 -10.44 14.23 2.17
N ALA A 128 -9.39 15.05 2.12
CA ALA A 128 -8.08 14.64 2.65
C ALA A 128 -8.20 14.16 4.09
N ILE A 129 -7.68 12.98 4.36
CA ILE A 129 -7.63 12.41 5.71
C ILE A 129 -6.26 12.61 6.35
N ASN A 130 -5.26 13.04 5.58
CA ASN A 130 -3.97 13.45 6.14
C ASN A 130 -4.07 14.90 6.65
N PRO A 131 -3.27 15.26 7.67
CA PRO A 131 -3.25 16.64 8.17
C PRO A 131 -2.78 17.64 7.12
#